data_3c269546cd19d82f1ec429332377c501
#
_entry.id   3c269546cd19d82f1ec429332377c501
#
_cell.length_a   1.000
_cell.length_b   1.000
_cell.length_c   1.000
_cell.angle_alpha   90.00
_cell.angle_beta   90.00
_cell.angle_gamma   90.00
#
_symmetry.space_group_name_H-M   'P 1'
#
loop_
_entity.id
_entity.type
_entity.pdbx_description
1 polymer ?
#
loop_
_entity_poly.entity_id
_entity_poly.type
_entity_poly.pdbx_seq_one_letter_code
_entity_poly.pdbx_strand_id
1 'polypeptide(L)'
;MLRHPKLSPYARLRKYFEGLVQVAEKKEFRGGCLLGNFAAELSEQSEMIRARVSKGFSTWSAMIANVIAEAQAEGQISKDLPASTLAAFVLNGWEGALVRARVDKSKAPLEQFVKVTFAKTLAP
;
A
#
# COMPACT_ATOMS: atom_id res chain seq x y z
N MET A 1 -2.10 2.17 -13.71
CA MET A 1 -2.80 1.04 -13.07
C MET A 1 -4.00 1.48 -12.24
N LEU A 2 -3.82 2.45 -11.35
CA LEU A 2 -4.93 2.92 -10.50
C LEU A 2 -6.07 3.62 -11.27
N ARG A 3 -5.83 4.03 -12.50
CA ARG A 3 -6.80 4.72 -13.36
C ARG A 3 -7.27 3.90 -14.55
N HIS A 4 -7.10 2.58 -14.49
CA HIS A 4 -7.47 1.72 -15.62
C HIS A 4 -8.99 1.75 -15.84
N PRO A 5 -9.48 2.23 -17.02
CA PRO A 5 -10.90 2.51 -17.20
C PRO A 5 -11.79 1.27 -17.29
N LYS A 6 -11.22 0.11 -17.61
CA LYS A 6 -11.99 -1.13 -17.78
C LYS A 6 -12.12 -1.95 -16.52
N LEU A 7 -11.44 -1.57 -15.44
CA LEU A 7 -11.47 -2.30 -14.19
C LEU A 7 -12.29 -1.54 -13.15
N SER A 8 -13.03 -2.26 -12.31
CA SER A 8 -13.69 -1.66 -11.16
C SER A 8 -12.64 -1.06 -10.22
N PRO A 9 -13.01 -0.09 -9.38
CA PRO A 9 -12.05 0.49 -8.42
C PRO A 9 -11.40 -0.57 -7.54
N TYR A 10 -12.17 -1.53 -7.02
CA TYR A 10 -11.65 -2.63 -6.22
C TYR A 10 -10.61 -3.45 -7.00
N ALA A 11 -10.94 -3.83 -8.24
CA ALA A 11 -10.04 -4.62 -9.07
C ALA A 11 -8.77 -3.85 -9.44
N ARG A 12 -8.88 -2.54 -9.69
CA ARG A 12 -7.73 -1.70 -9.96
C ARG A 12 -6.76 -1.66 -8.80
N LEU A 13 -7.29 -1.51 -7.58
CA LEU A 13 -6.46 -1.45 -6.39
C LEU A 13 -5.77 -2.78 -6.13
N ARG A 14 -6.51 -3.88 -6.28
CA ARG A 14 -5.94 -5.21 -6.11
C ARG A 14 -4.81 -5.48 -7.10
N LYS A 15 -5.03 -5.18 -8.38
CA LYS A 15 -3.99 -5.35 -9.41
C LYS A 15 -2.78 -4.47 -9.16
N TYR A 16 -3.00 -3.28 -8.64
CA TYR A 16 -1.91 -2.38 -8.28
C TYR A 16 -0.98 -3.04 -7.26
N PHE A 17 -1.52 -3.57 -6.17
CA PHE A 17 -0.70 -4.24 -5.16
C PHE A 17 -0.10 -5.53 -5.67
N GLU A 18 -0.82 -6.31 -6.46
CA GLU A 18 -0.26 -7.50 -7.10
C GLU A 18 0.94 -7.15 -7.98
N GLY A 19 0.86 -6.02 -8.69
CA GLY A 19 1.97 -5.51 -9.48
C GLY A 19 3.18 -5.13 -8.64
N LEU A 20 2.95 -4.51 -7.47
CA LEU A 20 4.01 -4.18 -6.54
C LEU A 20 4.69 -5.44 -5.98
N VAL A 21 3.93 -6.50 -5.74
CA VAL A 21 4.49 -7.80 -5.33
C VAL A 21 5.43 -8.32 -6.40
N GLN A 22 5.01 -8.26 -7.67
CA GLN A 22 5.84 -8.72 -8.80
C GLN A 22 7.14 -7.92 -8.91
N VAL A 23 7.08 -6.60 -8.70
CA VAL A 23 8.27 -5.76 -8.70
C VAL A 23 9.22 -6.17 -7.59
N ALA A 24 8.71 -6.41 -6.37
CA ALA A 24 9.51 -6.84 -5.25
C ALA A 24 10.18 -8.19 -5.54
N GLU A 25 9.44 -9.12 -6.13
CA GLU A 25 9.95 -10.45 -6.49
C GLU A 25 11.09 -10.36 -7.52
N LYS A 26 10.92 -9.51 -8.55
CA LYS A 26 11.97 -9.30 -9.56
C LYS A 26 13.26 -8.74 -8.97
N LYS A 27 13.16 -7.95 -7.92
CA LYS A 27 14.32 -7.41 -7.21
C LYS A 27 14.87 -8.36 -6.15
N GLU A 28 14.34 -9.58 -6.08
CA GLU A 28 14.70 -10.58 -5.08
C GLU A 28 14.55 -10.02 -3.66
N PHE A 29 13.52 -9.19 -3.46
CA PHE A 29 13.18 -8.55 -2.19
C PHE A 29 14.29 -7.66 -1.63
N ARG A 30 15.15 -7.15 -2.52
CA ARG A 30 16.20 -6.20 -2.14
C ARG A 30 15.67 -4.76 -2.18
N GLY A 31 16.20 -3.91 -1.33
CA GLY A 31 15.91 -2.48 -1.35
C GLY A 31 14.61 -2.06 -0.66
N GLY A 32 13.59 -2.90 -0.66
CA GLY A 32 12.29 -2.55 -0.06
C GLY A 32 11.66 -1.31 -0.68
N CYS A 33 11.07 -0.44 0.12
CA CYS A 33 10.47 0.81 -0.30
C CYS A 33 11.42 1.97 0.01
N LEU A 34 11.69 2.82 -0.98
CA LEU A 34 12.60 3.96 -0.80
C LEU A 34 12.14 4.88 0.33
N LEU A 35 10.84 5.22 0.37
CA LEU A 35 10.29 6.07 1.43
C LEU A 35 10.43 5.41 2.80
N GLY A 36 10.13 4.11 2.89
CA GLY A 36 10.25 3.36 4.13
C GLY A 36 11.68 3.28 4.61
N ASN A 37 12.63 3.08 3.71
CA ASN A 37 14.05 3.03 4.04
C ASN A 37 14.55 4.38 4.57
N PHE A 38 14.16 5.49 3.92
CA PHE A 38 14.51 6.82 4.41
C PHE A 38 13.89 7.10 5.77
N ALA A 39 12.64 6.68 5.98
CA ALA A 39 11.98 6.85 7.27
C ALA A 39 12.73 6.13 8.38
N ALA A 40 13.14 4.88 8.13
CA ALA A 40 13.82 4.06 9.12
C ALA A 40 15.23 4.56 9.43
N GLU A 41 15.96 5.04 8.40
CA GLU A 41 17.38 5.36 8.56
C GLU A 41 17.65 6.83 8.88
N LEU A 42 16.83 7.75 8.36
CA LEU A 42 17.16 9.17 8.35
C LEU A 42 16.16 10.09 9.04
N SER A 43 14.94 9.62 9.35
CA SER A 43 13.90 10.48 9.90
C SER A 43 14.27 11.11 11.25
N GLU A 44 15.03 10.40 12.08
CA GLU A 44 15.48 10.92 13.37
C GLU A 44 16.63 11.91 13.25
N GLN A 45 17.31 11.93 12.11
CA GLN A 45 18.51 12.74 11.91
C GLN A 45 18.25 14.04 11.16
N SER A 46 17.10 14.16 10.49
CA SER A 46 16.81 15.34 9.67
C SER A 46 15.32 15.63 9.63
N GLU A 47 14.95 16.81 10.14
CA GLU A 47 13.56 17.27 10.08
C GLU A 47 13.10 17.49 8.65
N MET A 48 13.99 17.94 7.76
CA MET A 48 13.66 18.14 6.36
C MET A 48 13.33 16.82 5.68
N ILE A 49 14.14 15.78 5.92
CA ILE A 49 13.90 14.45 5.35
C ILE A 49 12.62 13.87 5.92
N ARG A 50 12.41 13.99 7.24
CA ARG A 50 11.18 13.51 7.88
C ARG A 50 9.94 14.15 7.26
N ALA A 51 9.96 15.48 7.05
CA ALA A 51 8.85 16.19 6.46
C ALA A 51 8.57 15.74 5.02
N ARG A 52 9.62 15.53 4.22
CA ARG A 52 9.48 15.06 2.84
C ARG A 52 8.96 13.64 2.75
N VAL A 53 9.45 12.76 3.61
CA VAL A 53 8.98 11.37 3.67
C VAL A 53 7.52 11.32 4.09
N SER A 54 7.16 12.10 5.12
CA SER A 54 5.77 12.19 5.58
C SER A 54 4.85 12.67 4.46
N LYS A 55 5.27 13.68 3.70
CA LYS A 55 4.50 14.17 2.55
C LYS A 55 4.37 13.10 1.47
N GLY A 56 5.45 12.37 1.20
CA GLY A 56 5.43 11.28 0.23
C GLY A 56 4.43 10.20 0.58
N PHE A 57 4.41 9.77 1.84
CA PHE A 57 3.43 8.80 2.32
C PHE A 57 2.00 9.35 2.25
N SER A 58 1.80 10.62 2.63
CA SER A 58 0.48 11.24 2.56
C SER A 58 -0.05 11.32 1.13
N THR A 59 0.81 11.66 0.17
CA THR A 59 0.44 11.71 -1.25
C THR A 59 0.06 10.32 -1.75
N TRP A 60 0.87 9.32 -1.43
CA TRP A 60 0.60 7.94 -1.81
C TRP A 60 -0.69 7.43 -1.18
N SER A 61 -0.86 7.69 0.11
CA SER A 61 -2.08 7.33 0.83
C SER A 61 -3.32 7.98 0.21
N ALA A 62 -3.22 9.24 -0.19
CA ALA A 62 -4.33 9.96 -0.84
C ALA A 62 -4.72 9.32 -2.18
N MET A 63 -3.75 8.86 -2.96
CA MET A 63 -4.03 8.17 -4.22
C MET A 63 -4.81 6.88 -3.98
N ILE A 64 -4.41 6.12 -2.97
CA ILE A 64 -5.10 4.89 -2.59
C ILE A 64 -6.50 5.21 -2.06
N ALA A 65 -6.61 6.25 -1.22
CA ALA A 65 -7.89 6.67 -0.65
C ALA A 65 -8.92 7.04 -1.73
N ASN A 66 -8.47 7.71 -2.79
CA ASN A 66 -9.37 8.07 -3.90
C ASN A 66 -10.00 6.82 -4.55
N VAL A 67 -9.21 5.78 -4.76
CA VAL A 67 -9.72 4.54 -5.34
C VAL A 67 -10.63 3.80 -4.36
N ILE A 68 -10.27 3.80 -3.07
CA ILE A 68 -11.14 3.20 -2.03
C ILE A 68 -12.48 3.93 -1.98
N ALA A 69 -12.47 5.26 -2.05
CA ALA A 69 -13.71 6.05 -2.03
C ALA A 69 -14.60 5.71 -3.23
N GLU A 70 -14.02 5.54 -4.41
CA GLU A 70 -14.78 5.09 -5.59
C GLU A 70 -15.40 3.72 -5.35
N ALA A 71 -14.63 2.79 -4.78
CA ALA A 71 -15.12 1.45 -4.49
C ALA A 71 -16.23 1.47 -3.42
N GLN A 72 -16.11 2.34 -2.43
CA GLN A 72 -17.17 2.52 -1.41
C GLN A 72 -18.45 3.04 -2.05
N ALA A 73 -18.33 4.00 -2.97
CA ALA A 73 -19.50 4.55 -3.67
C ALA A 73 -20.20 3.48 -4.51
N GLU A 74 -19.47 2.50 -5.01
CA GLU A 74 -20.04 1.40 -5.80
C GLU A 74 -20.44 0.18 -4.96
N GLY A 75 -20.32 0.27 -3.63
CA GLY A 75 -20.71 -0.81 -2.74
C GLY A 75 -19.71 -1.97 -2.68
N GLN A 76 -18.53 -1.81 -3.23
CA GLN A 76 -17.51 -2.85 -3.26
C GLN A 76 -16.69 -2.91 -1.98
N ILE A 77 -16.64 -1.82 -1.24
CA ILE A 77 -15.95 -1.72 0.06
C ILE A 77 -16.92 -1.07 1.04
N SER A 78 -16.96 -1.57 2.27
CA SER A 78 -17.80 -1.01 3.33
C SER A 78 -17.48 0.46 3.59
N LYS A 79 -18.52 1.23 3.91
CA LYS A 79 -18.39 2.65 4.28
C LYS A 79 -18.24 2.84 5.80
N ASP A 80 -18.08 1.77 6.56
CA ASP A 80 -17.97 1.86 8.01
C ASP A 80 -16.79 2.72 8.48
N LEU A 81 -15.71 2.71 7.72
CA LEU A 81 -14.56 3.56 7.98
C LEU A 81 -14.28 4.48 6.80
N PRO A 82 -13.78 5.70 7.06
CA PRO A 82 -13.42 6.62 5.98
C PRO A 82 -12.35 6.03 5.06
N ALA A 83 -12.43 6.37 3.78
CA ALA A 83 -11.43 5.92 2.80
C ALA A 83 -10.01 6.29 3.20
N SER A 84 -9.81 7.48 3.77
CA SER A 84 -8.50 7.94 4.21
C SER A 84 -7.91 7.07 5.32
N THR A 85 -8.75 6.62 6.25
CA THR A 85 -8.33 5.73 7.34
C THR A 85 -7.92 4.36 6.79
N LEU A 86 -8.75 3.81 5.90
CA LEU A 86 -8.46 2.52 5.27
C LEU A 86 -7.18 2.59 4.43
N ALA A 87 -7.00 3.67 3.68
CA ALA A 87 -5.80 3.84 2.85
C ALA A 87 -4.53 3.89 3.69
N ALA A 88 -4.55 4.65 4.78
CA ALA A 88 -3.39 4.74 5.67
C ALA A 88 -3.07 3.38 6.29
N PHE A 89 -4.08 2.66 6.74
CA PHE A 89 -3.90 1.33 7.31
C PHE A 89 -3.33 0.34 6.28
N VAL A 90 -3.86 0.36 5.08
CA VAL A 90 -3.39 -0.51 3.99
C VAL A 90 -1.94 -0.20 3.64
N LEU A 91 -1.59 1.08 3.52
CA LEU A 91 -0.23 1.47 3.20
C LEU A 91 0.75 1.06 4.31
N ASN A 92 0.35 1.24 5.58
CA ASN A 92 1.18 0.81 6.71
C ASN A 92 1.38 -0.70 6.69
N GLY A 93 0.35 -1.46 6.37
CA GLY A 93 0.43 -2.91 6.25
C GLY A 93 1.35 -3.35 5.12
N TRP A 94 1.28 -2.67 3.98
CA TRP A 94 2.17 -2.93 2.85
C TRP A 94 3.64 -2.70 3.23
N GLU A 95 3.94 -1.56 3.87
CA GLU A 95 5.30 -1.24 4.29
C GLU A 95 5.85 -2.29 5.28
N GLY A 96 5.04 -2.72 6.23
CA GLY A 96 5.43 -3.78 7.16
C GLY A 96 5.67 -5.11 6.46
N ALA A 97 4.83 -5.46 5.50
CA ALA A 97 4.99 -6.68 4.72
C ALA A 97 6.28 -6.66 3.89
N LEU A 98 6.63 -5.48 3.31
CA LEU A 98 7.89 -5.33 2.58
C LEU A 98 9.10 -5.55 3.46
N VAL A 99 9.10 -4.99 4.67
CA VAL A 99 10.18 -5.19 5.64
C VAL A 99 10.35 -6.69 5.92
N ARG A 100 9.24 -7.38 6.17
CA ARG A 100 9.29 -8.81 6.48
C ARG A 100 9.75 -9.65 5.29
N ALA A 101 9.27 -9.32 4.08
CA ALA A 101 9.70 -9.99 2.86
C ALA A 101 11.18 -9.83 2.62
N ARG A 102 11.72 -8.65 2.90
CA ARG A 102 13.14 -8.36 2.75
C ARG A 102 14.00 -9.20 3.71
N VAL A 103 13.56 -9.30 4.96
CA VAL A 103 14.26 -10.10 5.99
C VAL A 103 14.21 -11.58 5.67
N ASP A 104 13.04 -12.08 5.32
CA ASP A 104 12.82 -13.52 5.08
C ASP A 104 13.21 -13.96 3.66
N LYS A 105 13.49 -13.01 2.75
CA LYS A 105 13.74 -13.28 1.34
C LYS A 105 12.62 -14.15 0.75
N SER A 106 11.38 -13.76 1.01
CA SER A 106 10.20 -14.53 0.63
C SER A 106 9.06 -13.59 0.28
N LYS A 107 8.25 -13.98 -0.71
CA LYS A 107 7.06 -13.22 -1.07
C LYS A 107 5.87 -13.52 -0.15
N ALA A 108 5.99 -14.51 0.72
CA ALA A 108 4.88 -14.94 1.58
C ALA A 108 4.23 -13.78 2.38
N PRO A 109 4.98 -12.87 3.03
CA PRO A 109 4.35 -11.74 3.71
C PRO A 109 3.56 -10.82 2.79
N LEU A 110 4.03 -10.64 1.55
CA LEU A 110 3.36 -9.78 0.57
C LEU A 110 2.08 -10.41 0.05
N GLU A 111 2.12 -11.70 -0.24
CA GLU A 111 0.93 -12.44 -0.67
C GLU A 111 -0.12 -12.49 0.43
N GLN A 112 0.32 -12.68 1.67
CA GLN A 112 -0.55 -12.67 2.84
C GLN A 112 -1.21 -11.30 3.01
N PHE A 113 -0.44 -10.22 2.84
CA PHE A 113 -0.97 -8.86 2.87
C PHE A 113 -2.09 -8.68 1.84
N VAL A 114 -1.84 -9.06 0.59
CA VAL A 114 -2.84 -8.92 -0.48
C VAL A 114 -4.08 -9.74 -0.15
N LYS A 115 -3.90 -10.97 0.25
CA LYS A 115 -5.01 -11.88 0.55
C LYS A 115 -5.90 -11.32 1.65
N VAL A 116 -5.33 -10.93 2.77
CA VAL A 116 -6.11 -10.46 3.93
C VAL A 116 -6.73 -9.08 3.64
N THR A 117 -5.96 -8.19 3.02
CA THR A 117 -6.43 -6.85 2.70
C THR A 117 -7.70 -6.91 1.84
N PHE A 118 -7.69 -7.71 0.77
CA PHE A 118 -8.79 -7.74 -0.18
C PHE A 118 -9.91 -8.71 0.20
N ALA A 119 -9.65 -9.64 1.10
CA ALA A 119 -10.71 -10.53 1.59
C ALA A 119 -11.45 -9.97 2.80
N LYS A 120 -10.79 -9.15 3.62
CA LYS A 120 -11.36 -8.70 4.89
C LYS A 120 -11.32 -7.18 5.08
N THR A 121 -10.13 -6.57 5.03
CA THR A 121 -9.98 -5.13 5.32
C THR A 121 -10.75 -4.28 4.32
N LEU A 122 -10.62 -4.58 3.03
CA LEU A 122 -11.32 -3.87 1.96
C LEU A 122 -12.44 -4.74 1.39
N ALA A 123 -13.40 -5.08 2.23
CA ALA A 123 -14.56 -5.91 1.86
C ALA A 123 -15.85 -5.10 1.98
N PRO A 124 -16.94 -5.54 1.32
CA PRO A 124 -18.25 -4.89 1.46
C PRO A 124 -18.79 -4.88 2.88
#